data_56d79255053a69efe5ba891710e05090
#
_entry.id   56d79255053a69efe5ba891710e05090
#
_cell.length_a   1.000
_cell.length_b   1.000
_cell.length_c   1.000
_cell.angle_alpha   90.00
_cell.angle_beta   90.00
_cell.angle_gamma   90.00
#
_symmetry.space_group_name_H-M   'P 1'
#
loop_
_entity.id
_entity.type
_entity.pdbx_description
1 polymer ?
#
loop_
_entity_poly.entity_id
_entity_poly.type
_entity_poly.pdbx_seq_one_letter_code
_entity_poly.pdbx_strand_id
1 'polypeptide(L)'
;MMIVAMIMVTQMNIMDKRGIIHMTKMNIPNRLTIIRILLVPVVVAVYLCMDPTLCVIDETSGLALRDVIAFVIFAVASITDFFDGMLARKNNWITSFGKFADPIADKMLVNTVLILMVYFHQANVIAVLLMIARDLIVDGLRMSAANSGEVVSAGIFGKLKTVLQMFALVFLLLKDWPFVYMGIRMDQILLWAATVASLYSGLIYFNQLKKYVLETM
;
A
#
# COMPACT_ATOMS: atom_id res chain seq x y z
N MET A 1 -15.09 9.34 4.53
CA MET A 1 -13.65 9.11 4.68
C MET A 1 -12.86 10.40 4.91
N MET A 2 -13.08 11.46 4.12
CA MET A 2 -12.45 12.79 4.30
C MET A 2 -12.77 13.46 5.66
N ILE A 3 -13.98 13.28 6.18
CA ILE A 3 -14.42 13.79 7.48
C ILE A 3 -13.67 13.12 8.64
N VAL A 4 -13.41 11.82 8.56
CA VAL A 4 -12.64 11.08 9.60
C VAL A 4 -11.17 11.52 9.62
N ALA A 5 -10.56 11.74 8.46
CA ALA A 5 -9.20 12.28 8.37
C ALA A 5 -9.12 13.73 8.91
N MET A 6 -10.12 14.54 8.62
CA MET A 6 -10.23 15.92 9.12
C MET A 6 -10.48 15.97 10.64
N ILE A 7 -11.32 15.07 11.18
CA ILE A 7 -11.54 14.91 12.62
C ILE A 7 -10.27 14.42 13.33
N MET A 8 -9.53 13.46 12.74
CA MET A 8 -8.24 13.00 13.28
C MET A 8 -7.19 14.12 13.32
N VAL A 9 -7.14 14.97 12.31
CA VAL A 9 -6.22 16.13 12.28
C VAL A 9 -6.59 17.17 13.34
N THR A 10 -7.88 17.35 13.61
CA THR A 10 -8.38 18.39 14.54
C THR A 10 -8.33 17.93 16.01
N GLN A 11 -8.36 16.63 16.28
CA GLN A 11 -8.44 16.08 17.66
C GLN A 11 -7.13 15.57 18.25
N MET A 12 -5.97 15.86 17.66
CA MET A 12 -4.68 15.52 18.29
C MET A 12 -4.27 16.48 19.42
N ASN A 13 -5.22 16.82 20.27
CA ASN A 13 -4.94 17.50 21.54
C ASN A 13 -4.73 16.43 22.61
N ILE A 14 -3.47 16.08 22.88
CA ILE A 14 -3.13 15.20 24.01
C ILE A 14 -3.09 16.07 25.26
N MET A 15 -4.03 15.85 26.18
CA MET A 15 -3.95 16.41 27.54
C MET A 15 -2.80 15.73 28.30
N ASP A 16 -1.78 16.48 28.72
CA ASP A 16 -0.81 16.04 29.69
C ASP A 16 -1.49 15.95 31.09
N LYS A 17 -0.93 15.12 31.99
CA LYS A 17 -1.39 14.92 33.37
C LYS A 17 -1.55 16.24 34.19
N ARG A 18 -1.12 17.37 33.64
CA ARG A 18 -1.25 18.72 34.20
C ARG A 18 -2.32 19.58 33.53
N GLY A 19 -3.13 19.04 32.62
CA GLY A 19 -4.20 19.80 31.96
C GLY A 19 -3.72 20.81 30.91
N ILE A 20 -2.44 20.79 30.53
CA ILE A 20 -1.88 21.71 29.53
C ILE A 20 -2.02 21.06 28.16
N ILE A 21 -2.75 21.71 27.26
CA ILE A 21 -2.89 21.31 25.86
C ILE A 21 -1.57 21.65 25.15
N HIS A 22 -0.70 20.67 24.98
CA HIS A 22 0.44 20.81 24.09
C HIS A 22 -0.03 20.56 22.66
N MET A 23 -0.07 21.59 21.83
CA MET A 23 -0.11 21.45 20.37
C MET A 23 1.23 20.83 19.92
N THR A 24 1.32 19.51 19.91
CA THR A 24 2.48 18.83 19.34
C THR A 24 2.50 19.11 17.85
N LYS A 25 3.51 19.85 17.39
CA LYS A 25 3.79 20.00 15.95
C LYS A 25 3.86 18.60 15.35
N MET A 26 2.95 18.31 14.43
CA MET A 26 2.96 17.04 13.71
C MET A 26 4.32 16.84 13.06
N ASN A 27 4.99 15.75 13.36
CA ASN A 27 6.27 15.39 12.76
C ASN A 27 6.10 15.21 11.25
N ILE A 28 7.17 15.49 10.48
CA ILE A 28 7.17 15.36 9.02
C ILE A 28 6.65 14.00 8.57
N PRO A 29 7.09 12.84 9.12
CA PRO A 29 6.55 11.53 8.74
C PRO A 29 5.03 11.43 8.87
N ASN A 30 4.46 11.87 10.00
CA ASN A 30 3.00 11.81 10.21
C ASN A 30 2.21 12.64 9.18
N ARG A 31 2.75 13.80 8.75
CA ARG A 31 2.13 14.61 7.69
C ARG A 31 2.11 13.87 6.37
N LEU A 32 3.19 13.18 6.03
CA LEU A 32 3.33 12.47 4.78
C LEU A 32 2.44 11.22 4.75
N THR A 33 2.27 10.52 5.88
CA THR A 33 1.27 9.45 6.01
C THR A 33 -0.15 9.94 5.74
N ILE A 34 -0.53 11.12 6.28
CA ILE A 34 -1.85 11.71 6.04
C ILE A 34 -2.00 12.11 4.57
N ILE A 35 -0.99 12.73 3.97
CA ILE A 35 -1.00 13.08 2.55
C ILE A 35 -1.21 11.82 1.70
N ARG A 36 -0.54 10.70 2.00
CA ARG A 36 -0.74 9.43 1.29
C ARG A 36 -2.17 8.94 1.40
N ILE A 37 -2.79 8.98 2.58
CA ILE A 37 -4.21 8.62 2.75
C ILE A 37 -5.12 9.52 1.89
N LEU A 38 -4.80 10.81 1.79
CA LEU A 38 -5.55 11.76 0.97
C LEU A 38 -5.32 11.55 -0.55
N LEU A 39 -4.17 11.00 -0.95
CA LEU A 39 -3.89 10.67 -2.35
C LEU A 39 -4.72 9.46 -2.84
N VAL A 40 -5.15 8.56 -1.96
CA VAL A 40 -6.00 7.43 -2.33
C VAL A 40 -7.29 7.87 -3.06
N PRO A 41 -8.15 8.74 -2.50
CA PRO A 41 -9.33 9.21 -3.22
C PRO A 41 -8.99 10.04 -4.47
N VAL A 42 -7.82 10.68 -4.52
CA VAL A 42 -7.38 11.41 -5.72
C VAL A 42 -7.10 10.43 -6.87
N VAL A 43 -6.39 9.34 -6.63
CA VAL A 43 -6.16 8.29 -7.64
C VAL A 43 -7.49 7.71 -8.14
N VAL A 44 -8.43 7.44 -7.23
CA VAL A 44 -9.78 6.95 -7.59
C VAL A 44 -10.49 7.97 -8.48
N ALA A 45 -10.47 9.25 -8.10
CA ALA A 45 -11.10 10.31 -8.89
C ALA A 45 -10.47 10.46 -10.28
N VAL A 46 -9.15 10.39 -10.40
CA VAL A 46 -8.45 10.41 -11.69
C VAL A 46 -8.94 9.29 -12.59
N TYR A 47 -9.05 8.07 -12.07
CA TYR A 47 -9.50 6.91 -12.86
C TYR A 47 -10.98 6.94 -13.23
N LEU A 48 -11.85 7.46 -12.36
CA LEU A 48 -13.30 7.47 -12.57
C LEU A 48 -13.80 8.71 -13.33
N CYS A 49 -13.14 9.86 -13.15
CA CYS A 49 -13.62 11.13 -13.72
C CYS A 49 -12.90 11.52 -15.01
N MET A 50 -11.67 11.02 -15.27
CA MET A 50 -10.95 11.33 -16.50
C MET A 50 -11.29 10.31 -17.60
N ASP A 51 -11.76 10.82 -18.72
CA ASP A 51 -12.02 10.00 -19.92
C ASP A 51 -10.68 9.52 -20.53
N PRO A 52 -10.49 8.20 -20.71
CA PRO A 52 -9.26 7.65 -21.28
C PRO A 52 -9.05 8.03 -22.77
N THR A 53 -10.10 8.50 -23.44
CA THR A 53 -10.04 8.85 -24.86
C THR A 53 -9.59 10.29 -25.12
N LEU A 54 -9.63 11.17 -24.09
CA LEU A 54 -9.32 12.60 -24.25
C LEU A 54 -7.85 12.87 -24.60
N CYS A 55 -6.93 12.02 -24.17
CA CYS A 55 -5.51 12.16 -24.46
C CYS A 55 -4.83 10.79 -24.40
N VAL A 56 -4.84 10.09 -25.53
CA VAL A 56 -4.09 8.85 -25.73
C VAL A 56 -2.65 9.20 -26.06
N ILE A 57 -1.72 8.73 -25.24
CA ILE A 57 -0.28 8.98 -25.38
C ILE A 57 0.33 7.96 -26.33
N ASP A 58 -0.11 6.70 -26.20
CA ASP A 58 0.34 5.61 -27.06
C ASP A 58 -0.85 4.73 -27.46
N GLU A 59 -1.11 4.69 -28.77
CA GLU A 59 -2.23 3.92 -29.34
C GLU A 59 -2.02 2.41 -29.23
N THR A 60 -0.77 1.94 -29.26
CA THR A 60 -0.45 0.51 -29.22
C THR A 60 -0.78 -0.12 -27.87
N SER A 61 -0.40 0.55 -26.78
CA SER A 61 -0.72 0.10 -25.42
C SER A 61 -2.09 0.59 -24.96
N GLY A 62 -2.65 1.62 -25.62
CA GLY A 62 -3.82 2.35 -25.15
C GLY A 62 -3.52 3.19 -23.91
N LEU A 63 -2.24 3.55 -23.70
CA LEU A 63 -1.79 4.38 -22.58
C LEU A 63 -2.36 5.78 -22.71
N ALA A 64 -3.13 6.21 -21.74
CA ALA A 64 -3.76 7.52 -21.70
C ALA A 64 -3.12 8.43 -20.65
N LEU A 65 -3.37 9.73 -20.75
CA LEU A 65 -2.87 10.71 -19.79
C LEU A 65 -3.31 10.40 -18.36
N ARG A 66 -4.53 9.89 -18.15
CA ARG A 66 -5.03 9.48 -16.82
C ARG A 66 -4.15 8.40 -16.18
N ASP A 67 -3.67 7.44 -16.98
CA ASP A 67 -2.86 6.32 -16.50
C ASP A 67 -1.49 6.83 -16.04
N VAL A 68 -0.90 7.77 -16.80
CA VAL A 68 0.36 8.44 -16.44
C VAL A 68 0.21 9.32 -15.19
N ILE A 69 -0.88 10.08 -15.08
CA ILE A 69 -1.16 10.88 -13.87
C ILE A 69 -1.29 9.98 -12.65
N ALA A 70 -2.05 8.89 -12.75
CA ALA A 70 -2.21 7.94 -11.65
C ALA A 70 -0.88 7.25 -11.30
N PHE A 71 -0.07 6.89 -12.29
CA PHE A 71 1.27 6.36 -12.08
C PHE A 71 2.16 7.37 -11.33
N VAL A 72 2.18 8.65 -11.74
CA VAL A 72 2.97 9.68 -11.06
C VAL A 72 2.53 9.86 -9.61
N ILE A 73 1.22 9.92 -9.35
CA ILE A 73 0.69 10.02 -7.97
C ILE A 73 1.12 8.79 -7.15
N PHE A 74 0.96 7.59 -7.70
CA PHE A 74 1.36 6.34 -7.04
C PHE A 74 2.86 6.30 -6.77
N ALA A 75 3.70 6.65 -7.75
CA ALA A 75 5.15 6.66 -7.63
C ALA A 75 5.62 7.67 -6.57
N VAL A 76 5.10 8.91 -6.59
CA VAL A 76 5.42 9.93 -5.60
C VAL A 76 5.02 9.47 -4.20
N ALA A 77 3.82 8.92 -4.03
CA ALA A 77 3.35 8.42 -2.75
C ALA A 77 4.24 7.27 -2.22
N SER A 78 4.64 6.33 -3.09
CA SER A 78 5.47 5.17 -2.73
C SER A 78 6.91 5.57 -2.41
N ILE A 79 7.49 6.49 -3.20
CA ILE A 79 8.84 7.02 -2.96
C ILE A 79 8.87 7.80 -1.65
N THR A 80 7.86 8.63 -1.40
CA THR A 80 7.73 9.40 -0.17
C THR A 80 7.70 8.49 1.05
N ASP A 81 6.91 7.40 1.01
CA ASP A 81 6.86 6.39 2.09
C ASP A 81 8.24 5.81 2.42
N PHE A 82 8.99 5.45 1.38
CA PHE A 82 10.33 4.90 1.56
C PHE A 82 11.26 5.87 2.30
N PHE A 83 11.25 7.15 1.88
CA PHE A 83 12.08 8.18 2.50
C PHE A 83 11.63 8.52 3.92
N ASP A 84 10.33 8.57 4.18
CA ASP A 84 9.78 8.90 5.49
C ASP A 84 10.12 7.83 6.52
N GLY A 85 9.92 6.56 6.16
CA GLY A 85 10.26 5.45 7.02
C GLY A 85 11.76 5.41 7.35
N MET A 86 12.62 5.78 6.40
CA MET A 86 14.06 5.88 6.61
C MET A 86 14.42 7.07 7.52
N LEU A 87 13.82 8.24 7.29
CA LEU A 87 14.07 9.47 8.04
C LEU A 87 13.57 9.36 9.49
N ALA A 88 12.38 8.78 9.69
CA ALA A 88 11.79 8.55 11.00
C ALA A 88 12.67 7.63 11.86
N ARG A 89 13.21 6.56 11.26
CA ARG A 89 14.13 5.65 11.94
C ARG A 89 15.46 6.30 12.31
N LYS A 90 16.04 7.07 11.36
CA LYS A 90 17.34 7.75 11.56
C LYS A 90 17.28 8.81 12.67
N ASN A 91 16.17 9.54 12.77
CA ASN A 91 16.01 10.66 13.69
C ASN A 91 15.23 10.30 14.98
N ASN A 92 14.86 9.03 15.19
CA ASN A 92 14.02 8.58 16.31
C ASN A 92 12.67 9.34 16.44
N TRP A 93 12.10 9.77 15.30
CA TRP A 93 10.80 10.47 15.24
C TRP A 93 9.62 9.50 15.15
N ILE A 94 9.78 8.34 15.75
CA ILE A 94 8.77 7.29 15.73
C ILE A 94 7.64 7.67 16.69
N THR A 95 6.44 7.91 16.17
CA THR A 95 5.24 8.21 16.95
C THR A 95 4.31 7.00 17.03
N SER A 96 3.49 6.92 18.09
CA SER A 96 2.45 5.87 18.19
C SER A 96 1.46 5.96 17.02
N PHE A 97 1.13 7.17 16.58
CA PHE A 97 0.27 7.41 15.42
C PHE A 97 0.90 6.86 14.11
N GLY A 98 2.18 7.19 13.84
CA GLY A 98 2.89 6.69 12.67
C GLY A 98 2.94 5.17 12.65
N LYS A 99 3.33 4.53 13.76
CA LYS A 99 3.35 3.05 13.86
C LYS A 99 2.02 2.39 13.48
N PHE A 100 0.90 3.04 13.77
CA PHE A 100 -0.44 2.55 13.45
C PHE A 100 -0.87 2.93 12.02
N ALA A 101 -0.66 4.19 11.62
CA ALA A 101 -1.19 4.75 10.39
C ALA A 101 -0.38 4.36 9.14
N ASP A 102 0.97 4.24 9.25
CA ASP A 102 1.83 3.91 8.10
C ASP A 102 1.47 2.59 7.41
N PRO A 103 1.34 1.45 8.15
CA PRO A 103 0.97 0.19 7.52
C PRO A 103 -0.42 0.22 6.87
N ILE A 104 -1.33 1.02 7.42
CA ILE A 104 -2.68 1.17 6.87
C ILE A 104 -2.64 2.00 5.59
N ALA A 105 -1.96 3.14 5.60
CA ALA A 105 -1.86 4.04 4.47
C ALA A 105 -1.21 3.37 3.24
N ASP A 106 -0.12 2.61 3.47
CA ASP A 106 0.57 1.87 2.42
C ASP A 106 -0.36 0.83 1.77
N LYS A 107 -1.02 0.00 2.57
CA LYS A 107 -1.95 -1.01 2.06
C LYS A 107 -3.19 -0.41 1.40
N MET A 108 -3.70 0.70 1.91
CA MET A 108 -4.83 1.39 1.28
C MET A 108 -4.50 1.84 -0.13
N LEU A 109 -3.34 2.46 -0.34
CA LEU A 109 -2.93 2.92 -1.66
C LEU A 109 -2.75 1.75 -2.64
N VAL A 110 -1.96 0.75 -2.26
CA VAL A 110 -1.65 -0.43 -3.09
C VAL A 110 -2.92 -1.21 -3.43
N ASN A 111 -3.75 -1.53 -2.44
CA ASN A 111 -4.98 -2.30 -2.65
C ASN A 111 -6.01 -1.52 -3.47
N THR A 112 -6.12 -0.20 -3.28
CA THR A 112 -7.02 0.64 -4.09
C THR A 112 -6.63 0.60 -5.56
N VAL A 113 -5.33 0.75 -5.88
CA VAL A 113 -4.87 0.68 -7.26
C VAL A 113 -5.10 -0.72 -7.85
N LEU A 114 -4.81 -1.79 -7.11
CA LEU A 114 -5.09 -3.16 -7.57
C LEU A 114 -6.59 -3.38 -7.87
N ILE A 115 -7.50 -2.90 -7.00
CA ILE A 115 -8.95 -3.00 -7.20
C ILE A 115 -9.38 -2.18 -8.41
N LEU A 116 -8.84 -0.98 -8.64
CA LEU A 116 -9.08 -0.20 -9.83
C LEU A 116 -8.63 -0.94 -11.10
N MET A 117 -7.45 -1.57 -11.08
CA MET A 117 -6.96 -2.37 -12.21
C MET A 117 -7.86 -3.58 -12.49
N VAL A 118 -8.45 -4.20 -11.46
CA VAL A 118 -9.48 -5.24 -11.65
C VAL A 118 -10.75 -4.66 -12.27
N TYR A 119 -11.24 -3.53 -11.77
CA TYR A 119 -12.43 -2.87 -12.28
C TYR A 119 -12.30 -2.50 -13.78
N PHE A 120 -11.12 -2.04 -14.19
CA PHE A 120 -10.82 -1.72 -15.59
C PHE A 120 -10.33 -2.93 -16.41
N HIS A 121 -10.50 -4.16 -15.92
CA HIS A 121 -10.13 -5.42 -16.60
C HIS A 121 -8.64 -5.54 -16.98
N GLN A 122 -7.77 -4.82 -16.30
CA GLN A 122 -6.31 -4.88 -16.51
C GLN A 122 -5.63 -5.92 -15.62
N ALA A 123 -6.16 -6.16 -14.40
CA ALA A 123 -5.64 -7.15 -13.47
C ALA A 123 -6.59 -8.33 -13.28
N ASN A 124 -6.02 -9.52 -13.08
CA ASN A 124 -6.81 -10.71 -12.78
C ASN A 124 -7.38 -10.65 -11.36
N VAL A 125 -8.72 -10.77 -11.24
CA VAL A 125 -9.42 -10.69 -9.95
C VAL A 125 -8.97 -11.74 -8.94
N ILE A 126 -8.68 -12.98 -9.40
CA ILE A 126 -8.26 -14.07 -8.52
C ILE A 126 -6.89 -13.76 -7.90
N ALA A 127 -5.94 -13.30 -8.73
CA ALA A 127 -4.61 -12.91 -8.24
C ALA A 127 -4.69 -11.81 -7.17
N VAL A 128 -5.49 -10.78 -7.42
CA VAL A 128 -5.67 -9.65 -6.49
C VAL A 128 -6.36 -10.09 -5.20
N LEU A 129 -7.43 -10.89 -5.28
CA LEU A 129 -8.13 -11.41 -4.10
C LEU A 129 -7.20 -12.26 -3.22
N LEU A 130 -6.41 -13.16 -3.83
CA LEU A 130 -5.45 -13.99 -3.11
C LEU A 130 -4.39 -13.16 -2.38
N MET A 131 -3.87 -12.11 -3.03
CA MET A 131 -2.89 -11.21 -2.40
C MET A 131 -3.49 -10.45 -1.23
N ILE A 132 -4.70 -9.88 -1.38
CA ILE A 132 -5.38 -9.13 -0.31
C ILE A 132 -5.74 -10.05 0.85
N ALA A 133 -6.34 -11.20 0.58
CA ALA A 133 -6.72 -12.17 1.62
C ALA A 133 -5.50 -12.64 2.43
N ARG A 134 -4.40 -12.96 1.73
CA ARG A 134 -3.16 -13.35 2.39
C ARG A 134 -2.60 -12.23 3.26
N ASP A 135 -2.63 -10.99 2.79
CA ASP A 135 -2.11 -9.85 3.57
C ASP A 135 -2.91 -9.65 4.85
N LEU A 136 -4.23 -9.77 4.80
CA LEU A 136 -5.10 -9.70 5.98
C LEU A 136 -4.81 -10.84 6.97
N ILE A 137 -4.66 -12.07 6.48
CA ILE A 137 -4.35 -13.23 7.33
C ILE A 137 -3.00 -13.05 8.03
N VAL A 138 -1.97 -12.69 7.29
CA VAL A 138 -0.61 -12.51 7.86
C VAL A 138 -0.56 -11.35 8.86
N ASP A 139 -1.30 -10.28 8.61
CA ASP A 139 -1.38 -9.17 9.57
C ASP A 139 -2.08 -9.59 10.85
N GLY A 140 -3.18 -10.32 10.75
CA GLY A 140 -3.88 -10.88 11.92
C GLY A 140 -2.97 -11.79 12.75
N LEU A 141 -2.21 -12.68 12.08
CA LEU A 141 -1.25 -13.55 12.75
C LEU A 141 -0.12 -12.76 13.44
N ARG A 142 0.40 -11.71 12.80
CA ARG A 142 1.42 -10.84 13.39
C ARG A 142 0.89 -10.05 14.58
N MET A 143 -0.34 -9.56 14.51
CA MET A 143 -0.98 -8.88 15.63
C MET A 143 -1.16 -9.82 16.82
N SER A 144 -1.59 -11.07 16.59
CA SER A 144 -1.71 -12.08 17.64
C SER A 144 -0.36 -12.38 18.30
N ALA A 145 0.70 -12.59 17.51
CA ALA A 145 2.05 -12.81 18.02
C ALA A 145 2.58 -11.61 18.83
N ALA A 146 2.34 -10.38 18.34
CA ALA A 146 2.75 -9.16 19.03
C ALA A 146 2.06 -9.00 20.39
N ASN A 147 0.79 -9.38 20.51
CA ASN A 147 0.07 -9.40 21.79
C ASN A 147 0.66 -10.42 22.78
N SER A 148 1.27 -11.49 22.29
CA SER A 148 2.00 -12.48 23.11
C SER A 148 3.45 -12.09 23.39
N GLY A 149 3.85 -10.85 23.06
CA GLY A 149 5.20 -10.31 23.31
C GLY A 149 6.25 -10.68 22.25
N GLU A 150 5.88 -11.40 21.18
CA GLU A 150 6.78 -11.84 20.13
C GLU A 150 6.70 -10.92 18.88
N VAL A 151 7.83 -10.32 18.50
CA VAL A 151 7.91 -9.46 17.30
C VAL A 151 8.55 -10.24 16.17
N VAL A 152 7.75 -10.62 15.18
CA VAL A 152 8.23 -11.35 14.00
C VAL A 152 8.55 -10.38 12.86
N SER A 153 9.82 -10.33 12.47
CA SER A 153 10.29 -9.50 11.35
C SER A 153 9.85 -10.04 10.00
N ALA A 154 9.84 -9.15 8.98
CA ALA A 154 9.53 -9.55 7.62
C ALA A 154 10.63 -10.46 7.04
N GLY A 155 10.27 -11.70 6.68
CA GLY A 155 11.16 -12.62 5.99
C GLY A 155 11.50 -12.13 4.56
N ILE A 156 12.53 -12.73 3.96
CA ILE A 156 13.01 -12.40 2.61
C ILE A 156 11.89 -12.51 1.57
N PHE A 157 11.08 -13.56 1.64
CA PHE A 157 9.94 -13.76 0.72
C PHE A 157 8.83 -12.73 0.88
N GLY A 158 8.64 -12.19 2.09
CA GLY A 158 7.73 -11.08 2.31
C GLY A 158 8.21 -9.79 1.65
N LYS A 159 9.51 -9.53 1.67
CA LYS A 159 10.12 -8.39 0.96
C LYS A 159 10.05 -8.56 -0.56
N LEU A 160 10.36 -9.77 -1.05
CA LEU A 160 10.30 -10.11 -2.48
C LEU A 160 8.88 -9.92 -3.03
N LYS A 161 7.84 -10.39 -2.31
CA LYS A 161 6.44 -10.17 -2.67
C LYS A 161 6.14 -8.68 -2.86
N THR A 162 6.57 -7.84 -1.91
CA THR A 162 6.30 -6.40 -1.97
C THR A 162 6.97 -5.76 -3.19
N VAL A 163 8.22 -6.11 -3.46
CA VAL A 163 8.95 -5.60 -4.64
C VAL A 163 8.25 -6.02 -5.94
N LEU A 164 7.91 -7.31 -6.08
CA LEU A 164 7.20 -7.80 -7.27
C LEU A 164 5.84 -7.14 -7.45
N GLN A 165 5.10 -6.93 -6.37
CA GLN A 165 3.79 -6.26 -6.38
C GLN A 165 3.91 -4.79 -6.81
N MET A 166 4.93 -4.08 -6.34
CA MET A 166 5.17 -2.69 -6.76
C MET A 166 5.50 -2.61 -8.25
N PHE A 167 6.37 -3.51 -8.77
CA PHE A 167 6.64 -3.56 -10.22
C PHE A 167 5.40 -3.95 -11.02
N ALA A 168 4.60 -4.92 -10.56
CA ALA A 168 3.34 -5.28 -11.20
C ALA A 168 2.41 -4.07 -11.32
N LEU A 169 2.27 -3.27 -10.26
CA LEU A 169 1.45 -2.06 -10.27
C LEU A 169 1.97 -1.00 -11.26
N VAL A 170 3.29 -0.83 -11.35
CA VAL A 170 3.90 0.09 -12.33
C VAL A 170 3.52 -0.31 -13.76
N PHE A 171 3.67 -1.60 -14.12
CA PHE A 171 3.33 -2.06 -15.47
C PHE A 171 1.82 -2.09 -15.74
N LEU A 172 1.00 -2.39 -14.75
CA LEU A 172 -0.46 -2.27 -14.85
C LEU A 172 -0.89 -0.82 -15.12
N LEU A 173 -0.33 0.16 -14.38
CA LEU A 173 -0.62 1.57 -14.56
C LEU A 173 -0.12 2.12 -15.90
N LEU A 174 1.03 1.65 -16.37
CA LEU A 174 1.62 2.04 -17.65
C LEU A 174 1.19 1.15 -18.83
N LYS A 175 0.24 0.22 -18.62
CA LYS A 175 -0.28 -0.69 -19.67
C LYS A 175 0.81 -1.41 -20.45
N ASP A 176 1.76 -1.99 -19.72
CA ASP A 176 2.92 -2.69 -20.28
C ASP A 176 3.87 -1.88 -21.16
N TRP A 177 3.72 -0.55 -21.17
CA TRP A 177 4.70 0.26 -21.89
C TRP A 177 6.09 0.17 -21.23
N PRO A 178 7.21 -0.07 -21.93
CA PRO A 178 7.35 -0.28 -23.40
C PRO A 178 7.24 -1.74 -23.88
N PHE A 179 7.02 -2.72 -23.00
CA PHE A 179 7.04 -4.16 -23.34
C PHE A 179 5.90 -4.60 -24.25
N VAL A 180 4.83 -3.82 -24.35
CA VAL A 180 3.73 -4.06 -25.29
C VAL A 180 4.21 -4.18 -26.75
N TYR A 181 5.27 -3.45 -27.14
CA TYR A 181 5.85 -3.54 -28.49
C TYR A 181 6.57 -4.86 -28.75
N MET A 182 6.94 -5.58 -27.70
CA MET A 182 7.55 -6.91 -27.78
C MET A 182 6.50 -8.03 -27.66
N GLY A 183 5.22 -7.68 -27.50
CA GLY A 183 4.13 -8.63 -27.29
C GLY A 183 4.19 -9.35 -25.92
N ILE A 184 4.95 -8.80 -24.95
CA ILE A 184 5.12 -9.40 -23.65
C ILE A 184 4.17 -8.72 -22.65
N ARG A 185 3.36 -9.52 -21.95
CA ARG A 185 2.46 -9.09 -20.89
C ARG A 185 3.20 -9.07 -19.54
N MET A 186 4.10 -8.10 -19.36
CA MET A 186 4.88 -7.97 -18.14
C MET A 186 4.00 -7.69 -16.92
N ASP A 187 2.91 -6.95 -17.08
CA ASP A 187 1.89 -6.71 -16.06
C ASP A 187 1.39 -8.01 -15.44
N GLN A 188 0.97 -8.98 -16.28
CA GLN A 188 0.42 -10.26 -15.83
C GLN A 188 1.50 -11.19 -15.27
N ILE A 189 2.67 -11.22 -15.90
CA ILE A 189 3.80 -12.03 -15.44
C ILE A 189 4.19 -11.60 -14.01
N LEU A 190 4.35 -10.30 -13.78
CA LEU A 190 4.72 -9.77 -12.47
C LEU A 190 3.58 -9.89 -11.45
N LEU A 191 2.31 -9.72 -11.86
CA LEU A 191 1.14 -9.91 -11.00
C LEU A 191 1.08 -11.35 -10.47
N TRP A 192 1.22 -12.35 -11.35
CA TRP A 192 1.22 -13.74 -10.93
C TRP A 192 2.47 -14.13 -10.15
N ALA A 193 3.65 -13.62 -10.51
CA ALA A 193 4.87 -13.81 -9.74
C ALA A 193 4.74 -13.24 -8.30
N ALA A 194 4.16 -12.04 -8.17
CA ALA A 194 3.85 -11.43 -6.88
C ALA A 194 2.84 -12.28 -6.09
N THR A 195 1.80 -12.82 -6.76
CA THR A 195 0.79 -13.66 -6.13
C THR A 195 1.41 -14.95 -5.58
N VAL A 196 2.22 -15.65 -6.37
CA VAL A 196 2.92 -16.88 -5.95
C VAL A 196 3.87 -16.59 -4.78
N ALA A 197 4.69 -15.54 -4.88
CA ALA A 197 5.58 -15.12 -3.80
C ALA A 197 4.80 -14.74 -2.53
N SER A 198 3.63 -14.10 -2.70
CA SER A 198 2.71 -13.76 -1.61
C SER A 198 2.20 -15.00 -0.90
N LEU A 199 1.65 -15.96 -1.62
CA LEU A 199 1.13 -17.20 -1.06
C LEU A 199 2.22 -18.02 -0.36
N TYR A 200 3.37 -18.19 -1.01
CA TYR A 200 4.49 -18.90 -0.42
C TYR A 200 4.96 -18.26 0.90
N SER A 201 5.15 -16.95 0.89
CA SER A 201 5.46 -16.20 2.10
C SER A 201 4.36 -16.34 3.16
N GLY A 202 3.08 -16.33 2.76
CA GLY A 202 1.94 -16.54 3.66
C GLY A 202 1.99 -17.88 4.38
N LEU A 203 2.30 -18.96 3.66
CA LEU A 203 2.44 -20.30 4.23
C LEU A 203 3.58 -20.37 5.26
N ILE A 204 4.73 -19.74 4.97
CA ILE A 204 5.84 -19.65 5.92
C ILE A 204 5.39 -18.95 7.22
N TYR A 205 4.75 -17.78 7.10
CA TYR A 205 4.25 -17.05 8.26
C TYR A 205 3.20 -17.83 9.04
N PHE A 206 2.26 -18.46 8.34
CA PHE A 206 1.25 -19.30 8.98
C PHE A 206 1.88 -20.42 9.80
N ASN A 207 2.85 -21.15 9.24
CA ASN A 207 3.55 -22.23 9.95
C ASN A 207 4.34 -21.73 11.17
N GLN A 208 4.94 -20.54 11.08
CA GLN A 208 5.69 -19.96 12.19
C GLN A 208 4.79 -19.41 13.30
N LEU A 209 3.63 -18.84 12.95
CA LEU A 209 2.81 -18.06 13.87
C LEU A 209 1.55 -18.78 14.35
N LYS A 210 1.15 -19.91 13.74
CA LYS A 210 -0.06 -20.66 14.11
C LYS A 210 -0.11 -21.04 15.60
N LYS A 211 1.06 -21.27 16.24
CA LYS A 211 1.14 -21.60 17.66
C LYS A 211 0.52 -20.50 18.55
N TYR A 212 0.75 -19.21 18.23
CA TYR A 212 0.23 -18.10 19.04
C TYR A 212 -1.27 -17.89 18.91
N VAL A 213 -1.89 -18.39 17.83
CA VAL A 213 -3.34 -18.38 17.68
C VAL A 213 -3.97 -19.57 18.39
N LEU A 214 -3.32 -20.75 18.33
CA LEU A 214 -3.84 -21.98 18.94
C LEU A 214 -3.71 -21.96 20.47
N GLU A 215 -2.72 -21.27 21.03
CA GLU A 215 -2.55 -21.12 22.48
C GLU A 215 -3.59 -20.18 23.12
N THR A 216 -4.30 -19.39 22.32
CA THR A 216 -5.35 -18.46 22.78
C THR A 216 -6.77 -18.99 22.55
N MET A 217 -6.93 -20.16 21.96
CA MET A 217 -8.20 -20.89 21.80
C MET A 217 -8.39 -21.91 22.93
#